data_cc929955aa306f3c0761ba78357f0b2c
#
_entry.id   cc929955aa306f3c0761ba78357f0b2c
#
_cell.length_a   1.000
_cell.length_b   1.000
_cell.length_c   1.000
_cell.angle_alpha   90.00
_cell.angle_beta   90.00
_cell.angle_gamma   90.00
#
_symmetry.space_group_name_H-M   'P 1'
#
loop_
_entity.id
_entity.type
_entity.pdbx_description
1 polymer ?
#
loop_
_entity_poly.entity_id
_entity_poly.type
_entity_poly.pdbx_seq_one_letter_code
_entity_poly.pdbx_strand_id
1 'polypeptide(L)'
;FFRGQCRWGKYKGNEALIIKGKDTGFKTRIVIFSGAMLASSYKSIRGNSYGMWIGTEINLHHKSFVQEAFNRSIAADKRKIWWDLNPDNPKSWIYTEYIDKYQQDAADCKFLGGYNYAHFTIDDNINISDQRKAEVKSQYDPTSIWYKRDILGLRIAAEGLIFQSFANDPEKYIIPESQLDKSKITSIQIGIDFGGNKSKTTFVATAFIEGFKKLVVIADHKIDGGKGEVGPDTIYTAFIKFVKTLYMRFNPLLIKFAWADNENQAVINGLRVA
;
A
#
# COMPACT_ATOMS: atom_id res chain seq x y z
N PHE A 1 14.52 26.34 -4.30
CA PHE A 1 15.42 26.56 -3.16
C PHE A 1 16.74 25.86 -3.46
N PHE A 2 17.79 25.92 -2.77
CA PHE A 2 19.08 25.20 -2.79
C PHE A 2 19.72 24.86 -4.16
N ARG A 3 19.25 25.38 -5.31
CA ARG A 3 19.85 25.11 -6.61
C ARG A 3 21.32 25.53 -6.61
N GLY A 4 22.22 24.59 -6.99
CA GLY A 4 23.67 24.81 -6.95
C GLY A 4 24.29 24.79 -5.55
N GLN A 5 23.49 24.60 -4.48
CA GLN A 5 23.96 24.58 -3.10
C GLN A 5 23.89 23.18 -2.47
N CYS A 6 23.46 22.17 -3.20
CA CYS A 6 23.33 20.81 -2.72
C CYS A 6 24.03 19.81 -3.64
N ARG A 7 24.50 18.72 -3.03
CA ARG A 7 25.08 17.59 -3.72
C ARG A 7 24.75 16.28 -2.99
N TRP A 8 24.63 15.22 -3.74
CA TRP A 8 24.57 13.86 -3.20
C TRP A 8 25.94 13.42 -2.72
N GLY A 9 25.97 12.62 -1.68
CA GLY A 9 27.19 12.07 -1.11
C GLY A 9 26.92 11.08 0.02
N LYS A 10 27.95 10.77 0.78
CA LYS A 10 27.86 9.90 1.97
C LYS A 10 28.24 10.67 3.23
N TYR A 11 27.54 10.38 4.32
CA TYR A 11 27.90 10.84 5.66
C TYR A 11 27.84 9.67 6.63
N LYS A 12 28.98 9.35 7.25
CA LYS A 12 29.14 8.21 8.16
C LYS A 12 28.58 6.88 7.58
N GLY A 13 28.83 6.64 6.29
CA GLY A 13 28.40 5.42 5.60
C GLY A 13 26.97 5.45 5.03
N ASN A 14 26.13 6.43 5.41
CA ASN A 14 24.77 6.56 4.90
C ASN A 14 24.72 7.49 3.68
N GLU A 15 23.82 7.22 2.75
CA GLU A 15 23.50 8.16 1.68
C GLU A 15 22.92 9.45 2.26
N ALA A 16 23.40 10.58 1.74
CA ALA A 16 23.03 11.87 2.28
C ALA A 16 22.98 12.95 1.19
N LEU A 17 22.04 13.88 1.36
CA LEU A 17 22.05 15.15 0.66
C LEU A 17 22.81 16.17 1.53
N ILE A 18 23.86 16.72 0.98
CA ILE A 18 24.73 17.71 1.65
C ILE A 18 24.39 19.07 1.06
N ILE A 19 23.96 19.99 1.92
CA ILE A 19 23.52 21.34 1.53
C ILE A 19 24.46 22.35 2.19
N LYS A 20 25.07 23.24 1.37
CA LYS A 20 25.91 24.34 1.87
C LYS A 20 25.87 25.50 0.88
N GLY A 21 25.50 26.67 1.34
CA GLY A 21 25.47 27.88 0.54
C GLY A 21 24.85 29.04 1.31
N LYS A 22 24.50 30.11 0.61
CA LYS A 22 23.94 31.34 1.22
C LYS A 22 22.66 31.07 2.02
N ASP A 23 21.78 30.18 1.51
CA ASP A 23 20.49 29.88 2.14
C ASP A 23 20.64 29.04 3.43
N THR A 24 21.81 28.49 3.66
CA THR A 24 22.17 27.84 4.93
C THR A 24 23.06 28.69 5.83
N GLY A 25 23.30 29.96 5.45
CA GLY A 25 24.29 30.81 6.11
C GLY A 25 25.70 30.21 6.03
N PHE A 26 26.02 29.51 4.94
CA PHE A 26 27.26 28.77 4.69
C PHE A 26 27.57 27.64 5.68
N LYS A 27 26.60 27.29 6.54
CA LYS A 27 26.70 26.13 7.44
C LYS A 27 26.28 24.87 6.67
N THR A 28 27.06 23.80 6.81
CA THR A 28 26.72 22.52 6.21
C THR A 28 25.49 21.92 6.90
N ARG A 29 24.49 21.55 6.11
CA ARG A 29 23.32 20.76 6.53
C ARG A 29 23.40 19.41 5.87
N ILE A 30 23.07 18.35 6.61
CA ILE A 30 23.14 16.98 6.12
C ILE A 30 21.75 16.37 6.33
N VAL A 31 21.19 15.87 5.24
CA VAL A 31 19.91 15.13 5.25
C VAL A 31 20.25 13.66 4.95
N ILE A 32 19.94 12.79 5.88
CA ILE A 32 20.13 11.33 5.76
C ILE A 32 18.80 10.70 5.44
N PHE A 33 18.78 9.79 4.48
CA PHE A 33 17.60 9.01 4.10
C PHE A 33 17.70 7.61 4.70
N SER A 34 16.57 7.12 5.23
CA SER A 34 16.51 5.79 5.84
C SER A 34 15.14 5.16 5.64
N GLY A 35 15.10 3.88 5.31
CA GLY A 35 13.88 3.08 5.41
C GLY A 35 13.51 2.83 6.88
N ALA A 36 12.22 2.69 7.18
CA ALA A 36 11.71 2.62 8.53
C ALA A 36 10.71 1.46 8.78
N MET A 37 10.44 0.61 7.79
CA MET A 37 9.40 -0.42 7.86
C MET A 37 9.79 -1.67 8.65
N LEU A 38 11.07 -2.04 8.65
CA LEU A 38 11.54 -3.26 9.31
C LEU A 38 11.88 -3.02 10.78
N ALA A 39 11.70 -4.04 11.63
CA ALA A 39 12.07 -4.00 13.04
C ALA A 39 13.54 -3.64 13.27
N SER A 40 14.44 -3.96 12.31
CA SER A 40 15.86 -3.64 12.36
C SER A 40 16.24 -2.28 11.78
N SER A 41 15.30 -1.57 11.14
CA SER A 41 15.58 -0.28 10.45
C SER A 41 16.14 0.79 11.38
N TYR A 42 15.80 0.76 12.67
CA TYR A 42 16.35 1.69 13.66
C TYR A 42 17.87 1.71 13.73
N LYS A 43 18.53 0.62 13.32
CA LYS A 43 20.01 0.53 13.32
C LYS A 43 20.66 1.54 12.38
N SER A 44 19.99 1.92 11.28
CA SER A 44 20.51 2.88 10.30
C SER A 44 20.64 4.30 10.82
N ILE A 45 19.85 4.68 11.83
CA ILE A 45 19.86 6.01 12.42
C ILE A 45 20.65 6.09 13.74
N ARG A 46 21.12 4.96 14.29
CA ARG A 46 21.95 4.92 15.49
C ARG A 46 23.31 5.61 15.28
N GLY A 47 23.86 6.12 16.38
CA GLY A 47 25.18 6.76 16.39
C GLY A 47 25.19 8.20 15.88
N ASN A 48 24.06 8.76 15.50
CA ASN A 48 23.92 10.15 15.11
C ASN A 48 22.90 10.87 16.01
N SER A 49 23.00 12.21 16.08
CA SER A 49 21.97 13.08 16.66
C SER A 49 21.40 13.95 15.55
N TYR A 50 20.08 14.14 15.56
CA TYR A 50 19.36 14.84 14.51
C TYR A 50 18.62 16.04 15.07
N GLY A 51 18.69 17.19 14.40
CA GLY A 51 17.94 18.39 14.76
C GLY A 51 16.52 18.39 14.19
N MET A 52 16.29 17.61 13.15
CA MET A 52 14.99 17.50 12.50
C MET A 52 14.76 16.08 12.03
N TRP A 53 13.52 15.62 12.17
CA TRP A 53 13.05 14.35 11.61
C TRP A 53 11.78 14.59 10.78
N ILE A 54 11.79 14.09 9.56
CA ILE A 54 10.62 14.07 8.67
C ILE A 54 10.29 12.59 8.46
N GLY A 55 9.09 12.18 8.88
CA GLY A 55 8.56 10.83 8.70
C GLY A 55 7.40 10.87 7.72
N THR A 56 7.61 10.37 6.49
CA THR A 56 6.55 10.22 5.49
C THR A 56 5.86 8.87 5.69
N GLU A 57 4.53 8.86 5.59
CA GLU A 57 3.72 7.66 5.85
C GLU A 57 4.07 7.00 7.19
N ILE A 58 4.07 7.80 8.26
CA ILE A 58 4.55 7.37 9.59
C ILE A 58 3.82 6.16 10.16
N ASN A 59 2.57 5.91 9.74
CA ASN A 59 1.79 4.72 10.10
C ASN A 59 2.40 3.42 9.60
N LEU A 60 3.26 3.46 8.55
CA LEU A 60 3.97 2.30 8.02
C LEU A 60 5.33 2.07 8.69
N HIS A 61 5.80 3.00 9.51
CA HIS A 61 7.06 2.84 10.22
C HIS A 61 6.96 1.81 11.33
N HIS A 62 8.01 1.02 11.51
CA HIS A 62 8.08 0.12 12.64
C HIS A 62 8.26 0.90 13.95
N LYS A 63 7.55 0.49 15.01
CA LYS A 63 7.54 1.18 16.30
C LYS A 63 8.93 1.41 16.89
N SER A 64 9.85 0.44 16.74
CA SER A 64 11.25 0.58 17.21
C SER A 64 12.01 1.69 16.49
N PHE A 65 11.71 1.94 15.19
CA PHE A 65 12.30 3.04 14.45
C PHE A 65 11.82 4.38 14.97
N VAL A 66 10.52 4.52 15.20
CA VAL A 66 9.94 5.76 15.72
C VAL A 66 10.51 6.10 17.10
N GLN A 67 10.60 5.12 18.00
CA GLN A 67 11.22 5.30 19.31
C GLN A 67 12.68 5.73 19.22
N GLU A 68 13.47 5.09 18.36
CA GLU A 68 14.88 5.45 18.17
C GLU A 68 15.02 6.85 17.57
N ALA A 69 14.17 7.25 16.60
CA ALA A 69 14.20 8.58 16.01
C ALA A 69 13.92 9.70 17.04
N PHE A 70 12.99 9.47 17.96
CA PHE A 70 12.80 10.37 19.10
C PHE A 70 14.06 10.47 19.95
N ASN A 71 14.66 9.33 20.33
CA ASN A 71 15.87 9.29 21.14
C ASN A 71 17.04 10.01 20.46
N ARG A 72 17.18 9.86 19.14
CA ARG A 72 18.27 10.53 18.38
C ARG A 72 18.05 12.03 18.20
N SER A 73 16.87 12.54 18.48
CA SER A 73 16.56 13.98 18.40
C SER A 73 16.58 14.71 19.74
N ILE A 74 16.77 14.01 20.88
CA ILE A 74 16.75 14.58 22.23
C ILE A 74 17.83 15.67 22.43
N ALA A 75 19.04 15.47 21.88
CA ALA A 75 20.16 16.37 22.07
C ALA A 75 20.07 17.68 21.26
N ALA A 76 19.00 17.89 20.50
CA ALA A 76 18.84 19.07 19.66
C ALA A 76 18.14 20.21 20.43
N ASP A 77 18.78 21.38 20.50
CA ASP A 77 18.22 22.57 21.18
C ASP A 77 16.88 23.01 20.57
N LYS A 78 16.75 22.93 19.26
CA LYS A 78 15.55 23.31 18.50
C LYS A 78 15.10 22.14 17.64
N ARG A 79 14.63 21.12 18.31
CA ARG A 79 14.11 19.91 17.68
C ARG A 79 12.83 20.18 16.88
N LYS A 80 12.75 19.65 15.65
CA LYS A 80 11.54 19.66 14.82
C LYS A 80 11.21 18.26 14.35
N ILE A 81 9.95 17.89 14.46
CA ILE A 81 9.43 16.60 14.00
C ILE A 81 8.22 16.88 13.11
N TRP A 82 8.25 16.38 11.90
CA TRP A 82 7.19 16.49 10.90
C TRP A 82 6.78 15.10 10.44
N TRP A 83 5.50 14.85 10.47
CA TRP A 83 4.94 13.59 9.99
C TRP A 83 3.82 13.84 9.01
N ASP A 84 3.72 12.97 8.02
CA ASP A 84 2.51 12.78 7.23
C ASP A 84 2.08 11.31 7.29
N LEU A 85 0.81 11.06 7.06
CA LEU A 85 0.26 9.72 6.93
C LEU A 85 -1.07 9.76 6.17
N ASN A 86 -1.34 8.69 5.45
CA ASN A 86 -2.67 8.41 4.98
C ASN A 86 -3.52 7.87 6.13
N PRO A 87 -4.81 8.24 6.22
CA PRO A 87 -5.68 7.77 7.27
C PRO A 87 -5.76 6.24 7.32
N ASP A 88 -5.77 5.70 8.53
CA ASP A 88 -5.77 4.27 8.80
C ASP A 88 -6.71 3.97 9.99
N ASN A 89 -6.68 2.74 10.50
CA ASN A 89 -7.46 2.33 11.65
C ASN A 89 -7.28 3.29 12.83
N PRO A 90 -8.36 3.88 13.36
CA PRO A 90 -8.27 4.84 14.47
C PRO A 90 -7.64 4.26 15.75
N LYS A 91 -7.63 2.93 15.91
CA LYS A 91 -6.97 2.22 17.02
C LYS A 91 -5.50 1.91 16.75
N SER A 92 -4.95 2.34 15.61
CA SER A 92 -3.53 2.17 15.33
C SER A 92 -2.68 2.84 16.41
N TRP A 93 -1.56 2.20 16.78
CA TRP A 93 -0.65 2.69 17.83
C TRP A 93 -0.10 4.10 17.55
N ILE A 94 0.04 4.49 16.27
CA ILE A 94 0.53 5.82 15.91
C ILE A 94 -0.45 6.93 16.36
N TYR A 95 -1.76 6.66 16.30
CA TYR A 95 -2.78 7.56 16.81
C TYR A 95 -2.81 7.53 18.34
N THR A 96 -2.99 6.35 18.93
CA THR A 96 -3.24 6.22 20.37
C THR A 96 -2.04 6.58 21.23
N GLU A 97 -0.81 6.28 20.79
CA GLU A 97 0.39 6.52 21.59
C GLU A 97 1.04 7.88 21.31
N TYR A 98 0.76 8.48 20.14
CA TYR A 98 1.41 9.73 19.72
C TYR A 98 0.40 10.81 19.31
N ILE A 99 -0.30 10.68 18.20
CA ILE A 99 -1.05 11.80 17.62
C ILE A 99 -2.14 12.28 18.56
N ASP A 100 -3.05 11.39 18.97
CA ASP A 100 -4.19 11.75 19.82
C ASP A 100 -3.73 12.12 21.23
N LYS A 101 -2.73 11.39 21.75
CA LYS A 101 -2.12 11.71 23.04
C LYS A 101 -1.51 13.11 23.04
N TYR A 102 -0.70 13.46 22.05
CA TYR A 102 -0.06 14.76 21.99
C TYR A 102 -1.06 15.88 21.72
N GLN A 103 -2.10 15.61 20.97
CA GLN A 103 -3.20 16.55 20.77
C GLN A 103 -3.92 16.83 22.09
N GLN A 104 -4.20 15.80 22.89
CA GLN A 104 -4.81 15.95 24.20
C GLN A 104 -3.86 16.66 25.17
N ASP A 105 -2.59 16.26 25.24
CA ASP A 105 -1.61 16.90 26.11
C ASP A 105 -1.40 18.38 25.75
N ALA A 106 -1.49 18.75 24.48
CA ALA A 106 -1.43 20.15 24.03
C ALA A 106 -2.69 20.93 24.45
N ALA A 107 -3.89 20.33 24.32
CA ALA A 107 -5.14 20.93 24.76
C ALA A 107 -5.18 21.15 26.29
N ASP A 108 -4.62 20.21 27.04
CA ASP A 108 -4.51 20.28 28.51
C ASP A 108 -3.34 21.16 29.00
N CYS A 109 -2.63 21.85 28.10
CA CYS A 109 -1.42 22.64 28.40
C CYS A 109 -0.29 21.84 29.10
N LYS A 110 -0.27 20.53 28.96
CA LYS A 110 0.77 19.64 29.52
C LYS A 110 1.99 19.51 28.60
N PHE A 111 1.84 19.84 27.31
CA PHE A 111 2.88 19.71 26.31
C PHE A 111 3.70 20.99 26.23
N LEU A 112 4.95 20.94 26.70
CA LEU A 112 5.85 22.11 26.75
C LEU A 112 6.44 22.48 25.37
N GLY A 113 6.38 21.59 24.40
CA GLY A 113 6.76 21.85 23.00
C GLY A 113 5.57 22.37 22.20
N GLY A 114 5.81 22.95 21.04
CA GLY A 114 4.74 23.25 20.09
C GLY A 114 4.17 21.96 19.48
N TYR A 115 2.85 21.89 19.34
CA TYR A 115 2.16 20.83 18.62
C TYR A 115 1.21 21.43 17.60
N ASN A 116 1.17 20.86 16.41
CA ASN A 116 0.22 21.23 15.38
C ASN A 116 -0.26 19.97 14.66
N TYR A 117 -1.55 19.91 14.38
CA TYR A 117 -2.18 18.86 13.59
C TYR A 117 -3.06 19.49 12.51
N ALA A 118 -2.92 19.03 11.30
CA ALA A 118 -3.77 19.46 10.20
C ALA A 118 -4.31 18.23 9.47
N HIS A 119 -5.58 18.31 9.10
CA HIS A 119 -6.26 17.31 8.28
C HIS A 119 -6.47 17.88 6.89
N PHE A 120 -6.15 17.10 5.89
CA PHE A 120 -6.28 17.46 4.48
C PHE A 120 -7.15 16.45 3.76
N THR A 121 -7.89 16.94 2.79
CA THR A 121 -8.71 16.17 1.88
C THR A 121 -8.22 16.38 0.44
N ILE A 122 -8.82 15.69 -0.53
CA ILE A 122 -8.50 15.95 -1.94
C ILE A 122 -8.81 17.41 -2.34
N ASP A 123 -9.77 18.06 -1.66
CA ASP A 123 -10.17 19.43 -1.97
C ASP A 123 -9.06 20.45 -1.63
N ASP A 124 -8.23 20.14 -0.65
CA ASP A 124 -7.11 20.97 -0.24
C ASP A 124 -5.90 20.87 -1.19
N ASN A 125 -5.91 19.94 -2.16
CA ASN A 125 -4.81 19.81 -3.11
C ASN A 125 -4.86 20.90 -4.18
N ILE A 126 -3.99 21.90 -4.05
CA ILE A 126 -3.89 23.03 -4.97
C ILE A 126 -3.25 22.69 -6.32
N ASN A 127 -2.64 21.50 -6.46
CA ASN A 127 -1.92 21.09 -7.67
C ASN A 127 -2.84 20.40 -8.69
N ILE A 128 -4.09 20.12 -8.35
CA ILE A 128 -5.06 19.50 -9.25
C ILE A 128 -6.28 20.40 -9.42
N SER A 129 -6.80 20.44 -10.66
CA SER A 129 -7.97 21.25 -10.97
C SER A 129 -9.25 20.70 -10.33
N ASP A 130 -10.26 21.57 -10.13
CA ASP A 130 -11.55 21.16 -9.58
C ASP A 130 -12.26 20.14 -10.46
N GLN A 131 -12.08 20.22 -11.78
CA GLN A 131 -12.58 19.19 -12.71
C GLN A 131 -11.94 17.82 -12.42
N ARG A 132 -10.63 17.77 -12.21
CA ARG A 132 -9.93 16.52 -11.87
C ARG A 132 -10.35 16.00 -10.49
N LYS A 133 -10.56 16.88 -9.51
CA LYS A 133 -11.09 16.49 -8.19
C LYS A 133 -12.47 15.84 -8.32
N ALA A 134 -13.35 16.43 -9.12
CA ALA A 134 -14.69 15.89 -9.38
C ALA A 134 -14.64 14.53 -10.09
N GLU A 135 -13.76 14.39 -11.10
CA GLU A 135 -13.53 13.13 -11.81
C GLU A 135 -13.08 12.02 -10.84
N VAL A 136 -12.07 12.30 -10.01
CA VAL A 136 -11.56 11.32 -9.04
C VAL A 136 -12.66 10.94 -8.04
N LYS A 137 -13.41 11.90 -7.50
CA LYS A 137 -14.52 11.62 -6.58
C LYS A 137 -15.60 10.73 -7.20
N SER A 138 -15.88 10.91 -8.50
CA SER A 138 -16.90 10.13 -9.22
C SER A 138 -16.52 8.66 -9.42
N GLN A 139 -15.23 8.32 -9.28
CA GLN A 139 -14.75 6.94 -9.40
C GLN A 139 -15.01 6.09 -8.15
N TYR A 140 -15.39 6.72 -7.04
CA TYR A 140 -15.65 6.04 -5.77
C TYR A 140 -17.14 6.02 -5.46
N ASP A 141 -17.59 4.93 -4.84
CA ASP A 141 -18.88 4.91 -4.16
C ASP A 141 -18.79 5.79 -2.89
N PRO A 142 -19.60 6.87 -2.77
CA PRO A 142 -19.56 7.77 -1.62
C PRO A 142 -19.80 7.09 -0.27
N THR A 143 -20.46 5.94 -0.26
CA THR A 143 -20.72 5.16 0.96
C THR A 143 -19.57 4.27 1.36
N SER A 144 -18.62 4.02 0.43
CA SER A 144 -17.49 3.12 0.64
C SER A 144 -16.52 3.62 1.69
N ILE A 145 -15.82 2.68 2.34
CA ILE A 145 -14.72 3.00 3.26
C ILE A 145 -13.55 3.70 2.53
N TRP A 146 -13.38 3.39 1.24
CA TRP A 146 -12.36 3.98 0.38
C TRP A 146 -12.62 5.46 0.13
N TYR A 147 -13.88 5.84 -0.20
CA TYR A 147 -14.26 7.24 -0.34
C TYR A 147 -14.01 8.01 0.97
N LYS A 148 -14.45 7.44 2.07
CA LYS A 148 -14.28 8.06 3.39
C LYS A 148 -12.81 8.22 3.77
N ARG A 149 -11.96 7.23 3.47
CA ARG A 149 -10.54 7.26 3.79
C ARG A 149 -9.75 8.12 2.80
N ASP A 150 -9.87 7.83 1.49
CA ASP A 150 -8.96 8.38 0.48
C ASP A 150 -9.42 9.76 -0.04
N ILE A 151 -10.73 10.03 -0.01
CA ILE A 151 -11.30 11.31 -0.44
C ILE A 151 -11.53 12.26 0.73
N LEU A 152 -12.16 11.77 1.81
CA LEU A 152 -12.48 12.61 2.96
C LEU A 152 -11.38 12.60 4.04
N GLY A 153 -10.34 11.78 3.90
CA GLY A 153 -9.24 11.70 4.85
C GLY A 153 -9.64 11.18 6.23
N LEU A 154 -10.73 10.41 6.35
CA LEU A 154 -11.24 9.96 7.64
C LEU A 154 -10.48 8.73 8.14
N ARG A 155 -10.20 8.68 9.43
CA ARG A 155 -9.67 7.51 10.11
C ARG A 155 -10.77 6.44 10.20
N ILE A 156 -10.64 5.38 9.44
CA ILE A 156 -11.64 4.31 9.39
C ILE A 156 -10.90 2.97 9.52
N ALA A 157 -11.38 2.14 10.43
CA ALA A 157 -10.97 0.75 10.47
C ALA A 157 -11.43 0.08 9.17
N ALA A 158 -10.52 -0.59 8.49
CA ALA A 158 -10.87 -1.48 7.40
C ALA A 158 -11.53 -2.76 7.97
N GLU A 159 -12.49 -2.58 8.85
CA GLU A 159 -13.38 -3.64 9.31
C GLU A 159 -14.51 -3.71 8.31
N GLY A 160 -14.36 -4.55 7.30
CA GLY A 160 -15.43 -4.72 6.34
C GLY A 160 -14.96 -5.32 5.04
N LEU A 161 -15.88 -5.77 4.32
CA LEU A 161 -15.74 -6.38 3.01
C LEU A 161 -15.21 -5.34 2.01
N ILE A 162 -14.14 -5.66 1.30
CA ILE A 162 -13.55 -4.80 0.27
C ILE A 162 -14.61 -4.38 -0.76
N PHE A 163 -15.53 -5.30 -1.07
CA PHE A 163 -16.64 -5.07 -2.00
C PHE A 163 -17.97 -5.01 -1.25
N GLN A 164 -18.20 -3.90 -0.52
CA GLN A 164 -19.39 -3.69 0.28
C GLN A 164 -20.68 -3.83 -0.54
N SER A 165 -20.72 -3.26 -1.74
CA SER A 165 -21.90 -3.34 -2.63
C SER A 165 -22.20 -4.77 -3.04
N PHE A 166 -21.15 -5.58 -3.32
CA PHE A 166 -21.31 -7.01 -3.61
C PHE A 166 -21.82 -7.77 -2.39
N ALA A 167 -21.32 -7.47 -1.22
CA ALA A 167 -21.71 -8.16 0.01
C ALA A 167 -23.14 -7.84 0.45
N ASN A 168 -23.60 -6.62 0.19
CA ASN A 168 -24.96 -6.19 0.52
C ASN A 168 -26.01 -6.79 -0.41
N ASP A 169 -25.66 -7.06 -1.67
CA ASP A 169 -26.57 -7.58 -2.69
C ASP A 169 -25.80 -8.47 -3.70
N PRO A 170 -25.36 -9.69 -3.28
CA PRO A 170 -24.60 -10.58 -4.14
C PRO A 170 -25.33 -10.97 -5.42
N GLU A 171 -26.66 -11.13 -5.35
CA GLU A 171 -27.48 -11.59 -6.47
C GLU A 171 -27.45 -10.62 -7.65
N LYS A 172 -27.24 -9.34 -7.39
CA LYS A 172 -27.06 -8.33 -8.43
C LYS A 172 -25.79 -8.53 -9.26
N TYR A 173 -24.78 -9.15 -8.69
CA TYR A 173 -23.43 -9.29 -9.29
C TYR A 173 -23.14 -10.71 -9.74
N ILE A 174 -23.86 -11.71 -9.22
CA ILE A 174 -23.70 -13.12 -9.58
C ILE A 174 -24.72 -13.45 -10.67
N ILE A 175 -24.21 -13.83 -11.83
CA ILE A 175 -25.05 -14.29 -12.95
C ILE A 175 -24.80 -15.77 -13.22
N PRO A 176 -25.83 -16.56 -13.58
CA PRO A 176 -25.65 -17.93 -14.07
C PRO A 176 -24.78 -17.94 -15.32
N GLU A 177 -23.94 -18.96 -15.48
CA GLU A 177 -23.07 -19.08 -16.67
C GLU A 177 -23.87 -19.09 -17.97
N SER A 178 -25.09 -19.60 -17.96
CA SER A 178 -26.01 -19.60 -19.12
C SER A 178 -26.38 -18.19 -19.62
N GLN A 179 -26.26 -17.18 -18.77
CA GLN A 179 -26.50 -15.78 -19.15
C GLN A 179 -25.24 -15.07 -19.65
N LEU A 180 -24.08 -15.71 -19.56
CA LEU A 180 -22.82 -15.18 -20.08
C LEU A 180 -22.76 -15.39 -21.58
N ASP A 181 -22.83 -14.33 -22.35
CA ASP A 181 -22.60 -14.38 -23.80
C ASP A 181 -21.11 -14.58 -24.09
N LYS A 182 -20.73 -15.85 -24.28
CA LYS A 182 -19.33 -16.25 -24.52
C LYS A 182 -18.77 -15.68 -25.83
N SER A 183 -19.61 -15.33 -26.79
CA SER A 183 -19.18 -14.76 -28.08
C SER A 183 -18.61 -13.34 -27.92
N LYS A 184 -19.00 -12.64 -26.86
CA LYS A 184 -18.51 -11.30 -26.55
C LYS A 184 -17.23 -11.25 -25.72
N ILE A 185 -16.71 -12.40 -25.30
CA ILE A 185 -15.44 -12.47 -24.57
C ILE A 185 -14.30 -12.15 -25.54
N THR A 186 -13.55 -11.11 -25.21
CA THR A 186 -12.39 -10.66 -26.01
C THR A 186 -11.07 -11.21 -25.53
N SER A 187 -10.95 -11.45 -24.22
CA SER A 187 -9.78 -12.11 -23.62
C SER A 187 -10.10 -12.66 -22.24
N ILE A 188 -9.33 -13.65 -21.82
CA ILE A 188 -9.34 -14.22 -20.47
C ILE A 188 -7.94 -14.06 -19.89
N GLN A 189 -7.87 -13.58 -18.66
CA GLN A 189 -6.62 -13.48 -17.89
C GLN A 189 -6.76 -14.26 -16.60
N ILE A 190 -5.65 -14.82 -16.12
CA ILE A 190 -5.58 -15.58 -14.88
C ILE A 190 -4.72 -14.80 -13.90
N GLY A 191 -5.26 -14.46 -12.74
CA GLY A 191 -4.51 -13.95 -11.59
C GLY A 191 -4.09 -15.10 -10.69
N ILE A 192 -2.85 -15.07 -10.21
CA ILE A 192 -2.28 -16.05 -9.28
C ILE A 192 -1.78 -15.31 -8.07
N ASP A 193 -2.26 -15.70 -6.88
CA ASP A 193 -1.77 -15.26 -5.59
C ASP A 193 -1.16 -16.45 -4.84
N PHE A 194 0.14 -16.36 -4.55
CA PHE A 194 0.86 -17.43 -3.88
C PHE A 194 0.71 -17.31 -2.36
N GLY A 195 0.06 -18.29 -1.76
CA GLY A 195 -0.01 -18.40 -0.32
C GLY A 195 1.25 -19.03 0.30
N GLY A 196 1.63 -18.55 1.48
CA GLY A 196 2.63 -19.21 2.33
C GLY A 196 2.01 -20.29 3.22
N ASN A 197 2.77 -20.76 4.24
CA ASN A 197 2.42 -21.88 5.11
C ASN A 197 1.08 -21.73 5.88
N LYS A 198 0.49 -20.55 5.94
CA LYS A 198 -0.78 -20.26 6.63
C LYS A 198 -1.83 -19.61 5.75
N SER A 199 -1.52 -19.32 4.50
CA SER A 199 -2.42 -18.69 3.54
C SER A 199 -2.66 -19.62 2.35
N LYS A 200 -3.71 -19.31 1.58
CA LYS A 200 -4.12 -20.13 0.42
C LYS A 200 -3.44 -19.63 -0.83
N THR A 201 -2.96 -20.53 -1.68
CA THR A 201 -2.66 -20.18 -3.07
C THR A 201 -3.95 -20.17 -3.87
N THR A 202 -4.20 -19.10 -4.62
CA THR A 202 -5.44 -18.95 -5.39
C THR A 202 -5.18 -18.65 -6.86
N PHE A 203 -6.04 -19.19 -7.73
CA PHE A 203 -6.11 -18.84 -9.15
C PHE A 203 -7.48 -18.26 -9.43
N VAL A 204 -7.54 -17.15 -10.14
CA VAL A 204 -8.80 -16.48 -10.52
C VAL A 204 -8.75 -16.19 -12.01
N ALA A 205 -9.71 -16.74 -12.77
CA ALA A 205 -9.86 -16.44 -14.19
C ALA A 205 -10.92 -15.36 -14.40
N THR A 206 -10.54 -14.34 -15.15
CA THR A 206 -11.35 -13.15 -15.42
C THR A 206 -11.50 -12.97 -16.92
N ALA A 207 -12.75 -12.88 -17.39
CA ALA A 207 -13.10 -12.59 -18.78
C ALA A 207 -13.37 -11.09 -18.97
N PHE A 208 -12.78 -10.52 -20.01
CA PHE A 208 -13.06 -9.19 -20.50
C PHE A 208 -14.09 -9.26 -21.61
N ILE A 209 -15.16 -8.49 -21.50
CA ILE A 209 -16.29 -8.54 -22.42
C ILE A 209 -16.39 -7.22 -23.18
N GLU A 210 -16.63 -7.31 -24.50
CA GLU A 210 -16.73 -6.16 -25.41
C GLU A 210 -15.55 -5.17 -25.26
N GLY A 211 -14.33 -5.70 -25.39
CA GLY A 211 -13.12 -4.98 -25.02
C GLY A 211 -12.99 -4.93 -23.49
N PHE A 212 -12.98 -3.76 -22.90
CA PHE A 212 -12.86 -3.59 -21.46
C PHE A 212 -14.11 -3.00 -20.79
N LYS A 213 -15.28 -3.14 -21.43
CA LYS A 213 -16.53 -2.56 -20.90
C LYS A 213 -17.05 -3.31 -19.67
N LYS A 214 -16.84 -4.64 -19.65
CA LYS A 214 -17.26 -5.50 -18.54
C LYS A 214 -16.16 -6.48 -18.18
N LEU A 215 -16.05 -6.75 -16.88
CA LEU A 215 -15.15 -7.74 -16.30
C LEU A 215 -16.00 -8.77 -15.56
N VAL A 216 -15.79 -10.05 -15.85
CA VAL A 216 -16.53 -11.14 -15.22
C VAL A 216 -15.54 -12.18 -14.68
N VAL A 217 -15.63 -12.49 -13.40
CA VAL A 217 -14.90 -13.63 -12.82
C VAL A 217 -15.63 -14.90 -13.25
N ILE A 218 -14.96 -15.77 -14.01
CA ILE A 218 -15.54 -16.94 -14.65
C ILE A 218 -15.15 -18.26 -13.99
N ALA A 219 -14.10 -18.26 -13.20
CA ALA A 219 -13.64 -19.41 -12.41
C ALA A 219 -12.67 -18.97 -11.32
N ASP A 220 -12.66 -19.72 -10.21
CA ASP A 220 -11.63 -19.64 -9.19
C ASP A 220 -11.19 -21.04 -8.76
N HIS A 221 -10.00 -21.13 -8.18
CA HIS A 221 -9.47 -22.32 -7.54
C HIS A 221 -8.60 -21.95 -6.35
N LYS A 222 -8.72 -22.71 -5.27
CA LYS A 222 -7.99 -22.49 -4.01
C LYS A 222 -7.26 -23.73 -3.59
N ILE A 223 -6.00 -23.58 -3.21
CA ILE A 223 -5.16 -24.63 -2.62
C ILE A 223 -4.96 -24.25 -1.16
N ASP A 224 -5.39 -25.10 -0.24
CA ASP A 224 -5.24 -24.89 1.22
C ASP A 224 -3.84 -25.31 1.66
N GLY A 225 -3.05 -24.38 2.20
CA GLY A 225 -1.74 -24.61 2.82
C GLY A 225 -1.78 -25.17 4.23
N GLY A 226 -2.98 -25.33 4.83
CA GLY A 226 -3.16 -25.61 6.27
C GLY A 226 -2.83 -27.02 6.76
N LYS A 227 -2.38 -27.93 5.90
CA LYS A 227 -2.07 -29.35 6.27
C LYS A 227 -0.70 -29.84 5.80
N GLY A 228 0.23 -28.96 5.51
CA GLY A 228 1.56 -29.28 5.02
C GLY A 228 2.07 -28.23 4.05
N GLU A 229 3.35 -28.26 3.73
CA GLU A 229 3.92 -27.36 2.72
C GLU A 229 3.28 -27.64 1.36
N VAL A 230 2.66 -26.62 0.77
CA VAL A 230 2.22 -26.67 -0.63
C VAL A 230 3.47 -26.54 -1.49
N GLY A 231 4.01 -27.67 -1.90
CA GLY A 231 5.19 -27.70 -2.77
C GLY A 231 4.87 -27.18 -4.19
N PRO A 232 5.89 -26.75 -4.95
CA PRO A 232 5.75 -26.30 -6.34
C PRO A 232 4.95 -27.26 -7.20
N ASP A 233 5.19 -28.58 -7.11
CA ASP A 233 4.52 -29.60 -7.90
C ASP A 233 3.00 -29.64 -7.69
N THR A 234 2.54 -29.40 -6.45
CA THR A 234 1.12 -29.30 -6.14
C THR A 234 0.50 -28.11 -6.85
N ILE A 235 1.20 -26.97 -6.86
CA ILE A 235 0.77 -25.75 -7.54
C ILE A 235 0.72 -25.95 -9.04
N TYR A 236 1.75 -26.58 -9.65
CA TYR A 236 1.79 -26.87 -11.09
C TYR A 236 0.65 -27.79 -11.53
N THR A 237 0.44 -28.89 -10.80
CA THR A 237 -0.63 -29.85 -11.10
C THR A 237 -1.99 -29.18 -11.02
N ALA A 238 -2.24 -28.38 -9.99
CA ALA A 238 -3.49 -27.66 -9.79
C ALA A 238 -3.70 -26.59 -10.88
N PHE A 239 -2.65 -25.85 -11.25
CA PHE A 239 -2.73 -24.82 -12.29
C PHE A 239 -3.03 -25.43 -13.67
N ILE A 240 -2.33 -26.50 -14.07
CA ILE A 240 -2.58 -27.22 -15.32
C ILE A 240 -4.03 -27.73 -15.37
N LYS A 241 -4.52 -28.31 -14.29
CA LYS A 241 -5.91 -28.76 -14.18
C LYS A 241 -6.90 -27.61 -14.32
N PHE A 242 -6.61 -26.47 -13.68
CA PHE A 242 -7.42 -25.27 -13.77
C PHE A 242 -7.49 -24.72 -15.20
N VAL A 243 -6.34 -24.61 -15.89
CA VAL A 243 -6.28 -24.17 -17.30
C VAL A 243 -7.01 -25.13 -18.21
N LYS A 244 -6.84 -26.45 -18.04
CA LYS A 244 -7.59 -27.46 -18.81
C LYS A 244 -9.10 -27.32 -18.64
N THR A 245 -9.57 -27.02 -17.43
CA THR A 245 -10.99 -26.76 -17.17
C THR A 245 -11.50 -25.51 -17.93
N LEU A 246 -10.67 -24.46 -17.98
CA LEU A 246 -10.98 -23.28 -18.78
C LEU A 246 -11.04 -23.58 -20.28
N TYR A 247 -10.13 -24.39 -20.79
CA TYR A 247 -10.08 -24.82 -22.22
C TYR A 247 -11.34 -25.61 -22.64
N MET A 248 -11.90 -26.38 -21.71
CA MET A 248 -13.15 -27.12 -21.99
C MET A 248 -14.39 -26.21 -22.01
N ARG A 249 -14.34 -25.08 -21.31
CA ARG A 249 -15.50 -24.17 -21.16
C ARG A 249 -15.46 -22.98 -22.11
N PHE A 250 -14.28 -22.56 -22.52
CA PHE A 250 -14.04 -21.34 -23.29
C PHE A 250 -13.06 -21.60 -24.42
N ASN A 251 -13.08 -20.77 -25.46
CA ASN A 251 -12.10 -20.87 -26.55
C ASN A 251 -10.67 -20.64 -25.98
N PRO A 252 -9.75 -21.62 -26.13
CA PRO A 252 -8.38 -21.49 -25.61
C PRO A 252 -7.62 -20.28 -26.13
N LEU A 253 -7.90 -19.83 -27.36
CA LEU A 253 -7.26 -18.65 -27.97
C LEU A 253 -7.57 -17.35 -27.24
N LEU A 254 -8.58 -17.31 -26.37
CA LEU A 254 -8.93 -16.14 -25.55
C LEU A 254 -8.07 -16.04 -24.29
N ILE A 255 -7.42 -17.12 -23.84
CA ILE A 255 -6.57 -17.12 -22.65
C ILE A 255 -5.22 -16.53 -23.06
N LYS A 256 -4.95 -15.29 -22.61
CA LYS A 256 -3.81 -14.51 -23.08
C LYS A 256 -2.64 -14.51 -22.08
N PHE A 257 -2.93 -14.33 -20.82
CA PHE A 257 -1.90 -14.10 -19.80
C PHE A 257 -2.29 -14.74 -18.47
N ALA A 258 -1.25 -15.19 -17.74
CA ALA A 258 -1.32 -15.47 -16.32
C ALA A 258 -0.39 -14.49 -15.60
N TRP A 259 -0.89 -13.84 -14.55
CA TRP A 259 -0.19 -12.85 -13.77
C TRP A 259 0.02 -13.35 -12.34
N ALA A 260 1.22 -13.23 -11.83
CA ALA A 260 1.56 -13.53 -10.44
C ALA A 260 2.41 -12.39 -9.86
N ASP A 261 2.42 -12.28 -8.53
CA ASP A 261 3.38 -11.41 -7.87
C ASP A 261 4.82 -11.95 -8.00
N ASN A 262 5.79 -11.12 -7.64
CA ASN A 262 7.21 -11.45 -7.81
C ASN A 262 7.81 -12.24 -6.63
N GLU A 263 7.04 -12.62 -5.64
CA GLU A 263 7.57 -13.19 -4.39
C GLU A 263 8.13 -14.61 -4.57
N ASN A 264 7.63 -15.37 -5.55
CA ASN A 264 8.03 -16.78 -5.76
C ASN A 264 8.53 -17.07 -7.17
N GLN A 265 9.69 -16.53 -7.53
CA GLN A 265 10.29 -16.65 -8.86
C GLN A 265 10.52 -18.12 -9.32
N ALA A 266 10.84 -19.02 -8.39
CA ALA A 266 11.05 -20.43 -8.71
C ALA A 266 9.76 -21.07 -9.23
N VAL A 267 8.63 -20.83 -8.56
CA VAL A 267 7.31 -21.32 -8.98
C VAL A 267 6.87 -20.67 -10.28
N ILE A 268 7.07 -19.37 -10.44
CA ILE A 268 6.74 -18.65 -11.68
C ILE A 268 7.49 -19.24 -12.87
N ASN A 269 8.79 -19.50 -12.73
CA ASN A 269 9.59 -20.09 -13.80
C ASN A 269 9.13 -21.51 -14.15
N GLY A 270 8.74 -22.31 -13.17
CA GLY A 270 8.15 -23.62 -13.39
C GLY A 270 6.80 -23.56 -14.13
N LEU A 271 5.92 -22.63 -13.77
CA LEU A 271 4.64 -22.42 -14.44
C LEU A 271 4.77 -21.95 -15.91
N ARG A 272 5.88 -21.29 -16.27
CA ARG A 272 6.15 -20.87 -17.65
C ARG A 272 6.52 -22.03 -18.57
N VAL A 273 7.00 -23.12 -18.00
CA VAL A 273 7.48 -24.31 -18.75
C VAL A 273 6.42 -25.42 -18.75
N ALA A 274 5.50 -25.40 -17.81
CA ALA A 274 4.41 -26.38 -17.67
C ALA A 274 3.22 -26.07 -18.60
#